data_6a43894a0b8221c1deb74c80891b8b3e
#
_entry.id   6a43894a0b8221c1deb74c80891b8b3e
#
_cell.length_a   1.000
_cell.length_b   1.000
_cell.length_c   1.000
_cell.angle_alpha   90.00
_cell.angle_beta   90.00
_cell.angle_gamma   90.00
#
_symmetry.space_group_name_H-M   'P 1'
#
loop_
_entity.id
_entity.type
_entity.pdbx_description
1 polymer ?
#
loop_
_entity_poly.entity_id
_entity_poly.type
_entity_poly.pdbx_seq_one_letter_code
_entity_poly.pdbx_strand_id
1 'polypeptide(L)'
;MASTTFGGSDRGYDMSLWYDSRIFKISWFAMLAAVGSEVIYQRLFGYAYGLDSMTPEFESVWMGLWKFNVISNIINASAIFGWIWSSRDRNLANLDPKTELKRYFYWMMWLAMYVFGVYWAGSYTLEQDASWHQVIIRDTSFTASHILAFYFTFPLYITMGVASYLYAMTRLPQFANNVSFPLVGAIVGPMMILPNVGLNEWGHAFWFVDELFAAPLHWGFVTLGWCGLFGGTGGVAAQIVARMSNLCDVVWNNEDKSCLHVLPY
;
A
#
# COMPACT_ATOMS: atom_id res chain seq x y z
N MET A 1 23.57 -29.55 -35.87
CA MET A 1 23.50 -29.14 -34.47
C MET A 1 24.34 -27.88 -34.33
N ALA A 2 23.71 -26.73 -34.34
CA ALA A 2 24.42 -25.45 -34.16
C ALA A 2 24.39 -25.10 -32.69
N SER A 3 25.53 -25.09 -32.02
CA SER A 3 25.74 -24.63 -30.67
C SER A 3 25.64 -23.11 -30.66
N THR A 4 24.52 -22.58 -30.18
CA THR A 4 24.42 -21.16 -29.83
C THR A 4 25.07 -20.95 -28.47
N THR A 5 26.36 -20.60 -28.49
CA THR A 5 27.04 -20.05 -27.32
C THR A 5 26.49 -18.66 -27.07
N PHE A 6 25.63 -18.54 -26.08
CA PHE A 6 25.32 -17.24 -25.47
C PHE A 6 26.56 -16.72 -24.75
N GLY A 7 27.33 -15.90 -25.44
CA GLY A 7 28.39 -15.11 -24.83
C GLY A 7 27.77 -14.01 -23.95
N GLY A 8 27.36 -14.35 -22.76
CA GLY A 8 26.97 -13.37 -21.75
C GLY A 8 28.22 -12.64 -21.28
N SER A 9 28.41 -11.39 -21.68
CA SER A 9 29.33 -10.53 -20.96
C SER A 9 28.74 -10.28 -19.58
N ASP A 10 29.48 -10.60 -18.53
CA ASP A 10 29.21 -10.28 -17.11
C ASP A 10 29.20 -8.75 -16.86
N ARG A 11 28.42 -8.02 -17.62
CA ARG A 11 28.12 -6.64 -17.30
C ARG A 11 26.94 -6.65 -16.33
N GLY A 12 27.26 -6.56 -15.06
CA GLY A 12 26.27 -6.40 -14.01
C GLY A 12 25.30 -5.27 -14.38
N TYR A 13 24.02 -5.54 -14.25
CA TYR A 13 22.96 -4.57 -14.53
C TYR A 13 23.10 -3.39 -13.57
N ASP A 14 23.53 -2.24 -14.07
CA ASP A 14 23.58 -1.01 -13.29
C ASP A 14 22.17 -0.40 -13.21
N MET A 15 21.41 -0.85 -12.24
CA MET A 15 20.07 -0.34 -11.98
C MET A 15 20.08 1.12 -11.50
N SER A 16 21.25 1.69 -11.16
CA SER A 16 21.34 3.09 -10.72
C SER A 16 20.95 4.09 -11.82
N LEU A 17 21.04 3.67 -13.08
CA LEU A 17 20.60 4.47 -14.22
C LEU A 17 19.08 4.74 -14.23
N TRP A 18 18.30 3.89 -13.58
CA TRP A 18 16.85 3.89 -13.68
C TRP A 18 16.15 4.38 -12.43
N TYR A 19 16.67 4.09 -11.25
CA TYR A 19 16.14 4.58 -9.99
C TYR A 19 17.23 4.82 -8.96
N ASP A 20 17.00 5.75 -8.05
CA ASP A 20 17.88 5.96 -6.91
C ASP A 20 17.62 4.89 -5.86
N SER A 21 18.54 3.93 -5.75
CA SER A 21 18.44 2.85 -4.78
C SER A 21 18.41 3.33 -3.32
N ARG A 22 18.88 4.55 -3.04
CA ARG A 22 18.80 5.16 -1.70
C ARG A 22 17.38 5.52 -1.35
N ILE A 23 16.66 6.18 -2.26
CA ILE A 23 15.25 6.51 -2.04
C ILE A 23 14.44 5.25 -1.79
N PHE A 24 14.65 4.21 -2.59
CA PHE A 24 14.02 2.91 -2.41
C PHE A 24 14.27 2.33 -1.02
N LYS A 25 15.54 2.24 -0.62
CA LYS A 25 15.94 1.69 0.68
C LYS A 25 15.38 2.51 1.85
N ILE A 26 15.45 3.84 1.78
CA ILE A 26 14.94 4.74 2.82
C ILE A 26 13.42 4.58 2.95
N SER A 27 12.68 4.54 1.84
CA SER A 27 11.22 4.40 1.85
C SER A 27 10.79 3.07 2.46
N TRP A 28 11.41 1.96 2.06
CA TRP A 28 11.13 0.65 2.64
C TRP A 28 11.54 0.56 4.11
N PHE A 29 12.70 1.09 4.47
CA PHE A 29 13.12 1.14 5.87
C PHE A 29 12.13 1.94 6.72
N ALA A 30 11.68 3.10 6.26
CA ALA A 30 10.69 3.91 6.96
C ALA A 30 9.36 3.16 7.13
N MET A 31 8.89 2.49 6.09
CA MET A 31 7.66 1.66 6.14
C MET A 31 7.79 0.51 7.14
N LEU A 32 8.88 -0.24 7.06
CA LEU A 32 9.14 -1.37 7.97
C LEU A 32 9.36 -0.90 9.41
N ALA A 33 10.03 0.23 9.62
CA ALA A 33 10.22 0.80 10.94
C ALA A 33 8.89 1.27 11.55
N ALA A 34 8.03 1.92 10.76
CA ALA A 34 6.72 2.35 11.21
C ALA A 34 5.85 1.15 11.63
N VAL A 35 5.69 0.15 10.76
CA VAL A 35 4.91 -1.06 11.07
C VAL A 35 5.55 -1.85 12.23
N GLY A 36 6.87 -2.02 12.20
CA GLY A 36 7.61 -2.73 13.24
C GLY A 36 7.50 -2.08 14.61
N SER A 37 7.51 -0.75 14.70
CA SER A 37 7.34 -0.04 15.97
C SER A 37 5.98 -0.30 16.61
N GLU A 38 4.91 -0.34 15.81
CA GLU A 38 3.56 -0.65 16.29
C GLU A 38 3.46 -2.10 16.79
N VAL A 39 4.04 -3.05 16.05
CA VAL A 39 4.08 -4.46 16.46
C VAL A 39 4.86 -4.63 17.77
N ILE A 40 6.01 -3.97 17.88
CA ILE A 40 6.83 -4.01 19.12
C ILE A 40 6.03 -3.38 20.28
N TYR A 41 5.38 -2.25 20.03
CA TYR A 41 4.54 -1.59 21.04
C TYR A 41 3.43 -2.52 21.54
N GLN A 42 2.72 -3.17 20.62
CA GLN A 42 1.71 -4.17 20.96
C GLN A 42 2.27 -5.31 21.83
N ARG A 43 3.44 -5.82 21.48
CA ARG A 43 4.08 -6.91 22.23
C ARG A 43 4.51 -6.49 23.63
N LEU A 44 4.97 -5.27 23.81
CA LEU A 44 5.41 -4.75 25.10
C LEU A 44 4.25 -4.36 26.02
N PHE A 45 3.20 -3.76 25.49
CA PHE A 45 2.18 -3.10 26.28
C PHE A 45 0.78 -3.73 26.19
N GLY A 46 0.56 -4.65 25.23
CA GLY A 46 -0.75 -5.25 25.00
C GLY A 46 -1.34 -5.91 26.23
N TYR A 47 -0.70 -6.95 26.71
CA TYR A 47 -1.20 -7.72 27.87
C TYR A 47 -1.07 -6.97 29.20
N ALA A 48 -0.10 -6.07 29.32
CA ALA A 48 0.10 -5.33 30.56
C ALA A 48 -0.94 -4.21 30.75
N TYR A 49 -1.29 -3.49 29.68
CA TYR A 49 -2.07 -2.25 29.76
C TYR A 49 -3.17 -2.12 28.70
N GLY A 50 -3.40 -3.14 27.88
CA GLY A 50 -4.31 -3.08 26.73
C GLY A 50 -5.61 -3.87 26.89
N LEU A 51 -5.78 -4.65 27.98
CA LEU A 51 -6.92 -5.56 28.12
C LEU A 51 -8.20 -4.85 28.60
N ASP A 52 -8.07 -3.73 29.25
CA ASP A 52 -9.20 -2.97 29.79
C ASP A 52 -9.08 -1.49 29.43
N SER A 53 -9.91 -1.06 28.50
CA SER A 53 -9.90 0.31 27.97
C SER A 53 -10.36 1.40 28.98
N MET A 54 -10.82 1.01 30.16
CA MET A 54 -11.30 1.92 31.18
C MET A 54 -10.31 2.14 32.34
N THR A 55 -9.08 1.65 32.19
CA THR A 55 -8.05 1.84 33.21
C THR A 55 -7.24 3.13 32.99
N PRO A 56 -6.72 3.76 34.05
CA PRO A 56 -5.84 4.91 33.91
C PRO A 56 -4.55 4.61 33.11
N GLU A 57 -4.04 3.40 33.22
CA GLU A 57 -2.88 2.94 32.48
C GLU A 57 -3.17 2.87 30.98
N PHE A 58 -4.36 2.41 30.62
CA PHE A 58 -4.79 2.42 29.22
C PHE A 58 -4.84 3.85 28.66
N GLU A 59 -5.39 4.79 29.40
CA GLU A 59 -5.45 6.20 28.97
C GLU A 59 -4.04 6.78 28.73
N SER A 60 -3.09 6.46 29.59
CA SER A 60 -1.72 6.97 29.43
C SER A 60 -0.96 6.30 28.30
N VAL A 61 -1.09 5.00 28.12
CA VAL A 61 -0.33 4.19 27.16
C VAL A 61 -1.04 4.18 25.81
N TRP A 62 -2.23 3.61 25.73
CA TRP A 62 -2.89 3.36 24.45
C TRP A 62 -3.56 4.59 23.84
N MET A 63 -4.18 5.43 24.65
CA MET A 63 -4.73 6.69 24.14
C MET A 63 -3.64 7.69 23.79
N GLY A 64 -2.46 7.57 24.39
CA GLY A 64 -1.24 8.28 23.96
C GLY A 64 -0.83 7.86 22.54
N LEU A 65 -0.74 6.56 22.28
CA LEU A 65 -0.45 6.02 20.96
C LEU A 65 -1.52 6.41 19.93
N TRP A 66 -2.79 6.32 20.29
CA TRP A 66 -3.88 6.76 19.41
C TRP A 66 -3.73 8.22 18.97
N LYS A 67 -3.48 9.14 19.91
CA LYS A 67 -3.23 10.56 19.60
C LYS A 67 -2.04 10.72 18.65
N PHE A 68 -0.95 10.01 18.93
CA PHE A 68 0.23 10.00 18.05
C PHE A 68 -0.10 9.50 16.64
N ASN A 69 -0.81 8.38 16.52
CA ASN A 69 -1.17 7.79 15.23
C ASN A 69 -2.07 8.71 14.40
N VAL A 70 -3.09 9.31 15.00
CA VAL A 70 -3.98 10.25 14.32
C VAL A 70 -3.20 11.47 13.80
N ILE A 71 -2.42 12.10 14.67
CA ILE A 71 -1.66 13.30 14.30
C ILE A 71 -0.61 12.99 13.22
N SER A 72 0.17 11.92 13.42
CA SER A 72 1.21 11.53 12.47
C SER A 72 0.65 11.13 11.11
N ASN A 73 -0.48 10.42 11.06
CA ASN A 73 -1.14 10.07 9.81
C ASN A 73 -1.64 11.31 9.05
N ILE A 74 -2.24 12.27 9.75
CA ILE A 74 -2.70 13.54 9.13
C ILE A 74 -1.50 14.31 8.57
N ILE A 75 -0.42 14.44 9.33
CA ILE A 75 0.80 15.13 8.88
C ILE A 75 1.41 14.41 7.68
N ASN A 76 1.59 13.09 7.75
CA ASN A 76 2.20 12.31 6.69
C ASN A 76 1.36 12.33 5.40
N ALA A 77 0.05 12.13 5.49
CA ALA A 77 -0.85 12.19 4.34
C ALA A 77 -0.82 13.58 3.70
N SER A 78 -0.89 14.65 4.51
CA SER A 78 -0.85 16.03 4.02
C SER A 78 0.49 16.35 3.34
N ALA A 79 1.60 15.91 3.93
CA ALA A 79 2.94 16.11 3.36
C ALA A 79 3.09 15.36 2.02
N ILE A 80 2.69 14.09 1.97
CA ILE A 80 2.79 13.26 0.77
C ILE A 80 1.91 13.82 -0.35
N PHE A 81 0.63 14.09 -0.08
CA PHE A 81 -0.29 14.61 -1.09
C PHE A 81 0.10 16.03 -1.54
N GLY A 82 0.50 16.88 -0.61
CA GLY A 82 1.00 18.22 -0.90
C GLY A 82 2.25 18.18 -1.77
N TRP A 83 3.20 17.29 -1.47
CA TRP A 83 4.39 17.10 -2.28
C TRP A 83 4.04 16.57 -3.69
N ILE A 84 3.21 15.53 -3.79
CA ILE A 84 2.81 14.96 -5.09
C ILE A 84 2.14 16.04 -5.94
N TRP A 85 1.23 16.81 -5.36
CA TRP A 85 0.47 17.82 -6.08
C TRP A 85 1.31 19.04 -6.47
N SER A 86 2.12 19.56 -5.57
CA SER A 86 2.96 20.73 -5.84
C SER A 86 4.06 20.45 -6.88
N SER A 87 4.60 19.23 -6.88
CA SER A 87 5.66 18.81 -7.82
C SER A 87 5.13 18.06 -9.06
N ARG A 88 3.80 18.18 -9.35
CA ARG A 88 3.21 17.55 -10.53
C ARG A 88 3.81 18.10 -11.82
N ASP A 89 3.92 17.25 -12.81
CA ASP A 89 4.34 17.64 -14.14
C ASP A 89 3.16 18.28 -14.90
N ARG A 90 3.41 19.45 -15.45
CA ARG A 90 2.40 20.21 -16.22
C ARG A 90 2.54 20.00 -17.73
N ASN A 91 3.58 19.33 -18.18
CA ASN A 91 3.87 19.13 -19.60
C ASN A 91 4.05 17.65 -19.94
N LEU A 92 3.08 16.83 -19.55
CA LEU A 92 3.13 15.39 -19.78
C LEU A 92 3.12 14.99 -21.25
N ALA A 93 2.60 15.84 -22.14
CA ALA A 93 2.54 15.56 -23.56
C ALA A 93 3.92 15.48 -24.24
N ASN A 94 4.91 16.18 -23.68
CA ASN A 94 6.28 16.23 -24.19
C ASN A 94 7.27 15.53 -23.24
N LEU A 95 6.81 14.57 -22.47
CA LEU A 95 7.65 13.85 -21.52
C LEU A 95 8.67 12.98 -22.25
N ASP A 96 9.94 13.15 -21.87
CA ASP A 96 11.02 12.30 -22.38
C ASP A 96 10.83 10.82 -22.00
N PRO A 97 10.98 9.88 -22.96
CA PRO A 97 10.75 8.45 -22.72
C PRO A 97 11.57 7.84 -21.57
N LYS A 98 12.84 8.27 -21.40
CA LYS A 98 13.68 7.82 -20.27
C LYS A 98 13.13 8.29 -18.93
N THR A 99 12.68 9.54 -18.88
CA THR A 99 12.06 10.11 -17.68
C THR A 99 10.75 9.41 -17.37
N GLU A 100 9.93 9.12 -18.37
CA GLU A 100 8.69 8.37 -18.19
C GLU A 100 8.99 6.97 -17.64
N LEU A 101 9.94 6.25 -18.22
CA LEU A 101 10.34 4.92 -17.79
C LEU A 101 10.81 4.92 -16.33
N LYS A 102 11.66 5.89 -15.94
CA LYS A 102 12.11 6.07 -14.56
C LYS A 102 10.94 6.31 -13.60
N ARG A 103 9.93 7.06 -14.01
CA ARG A 103 8.71 7.31 -13.21
C ARG A 103 7.90 6.04 -12.99
N TYR A 104 7.86 5.11 -13.96
CA TYR A 104 7.23 3.81 -13.78
C TYR A 104 7.92 2.97 -12.72
N PHE A 105 9.26 2.96 -12.65
CA PHE A 105 9.97 2.26 -11.59
C PHE A 105 9.65 2.82 -10.20
N TYR A 106 9.62 4.14 -10.03
CA TYR A 106 9.22 4.74 -8.77
C TYR A 106 7.77 4.41 -8.42
N TRP A 107 6.89 4.43 -9.39
CA TRP A 107 5.49 4.10 -9.18
C TRP A 107 5.27 2.64 -8.78
N MET A 108 5.97 1.70 -9.40
CA MET A 108 5.96 0.29 -8.99
C MET A 108 6.40 0.12 -7.53
N MET A 109 7.39 0.89 -7.09
CA MET A 109 7.79 0.91 -5.67
C MET A 109 6.62 1.35 -4.76
N TRP A 110 5.93 2.43 -5.12
CA TRP A 110 4.76 2.89 -4.37
C TRP A 110 3.64 1.85 -4.33
N LEU A 111 3.36 1.21 -5.45
CA LEU A 111 2.37 0.13 -5.52
C LEU A 111 2.77 -1.07 -4.66
N ALA A 112 4.04 -1.46 -4.66
CA ALA A 112 4.53 -2.54 -3.81
C ALA A 112 4.38 -2.21 -2.32
N MET A 113 4.70 -0.98 -1.90
CA MET A 113 4.50 -0.51 -0.53
C MET A 113 3.01 -0.46 -0.17
N TYR A 114 2.15 -0.05 -1.09
CA TYR A 114 0.71 -0.09 -0.91
C TYR A 114 0.19 -1.51 -0.68
N VAL A 115 0.59 -2.47 -1.53
CA VAL A 115 0.22 -3.89 -1.38
C VAL A 115 0.68 -4.43 -0.03
N PHE A 116 1.91 -4.10 0.38
CA PHE A 116 2.43 -4.46 1.70
C PHE A 116 1.61 -3.84 2.84
N GLY A 117 1.20 -2.58 2.71
CA GLY A 117 0.33 -1.91 3.68
C GLY A 117 -1.04 -2.58 3.80
N VAL A 118 -1.64 -2.98 2.67
CA VAL A 118 -2.90 -3.74 2.66
C VAL A 118 -2.74 -5.11 3.32
N TYR A 119 -1.64 -5.81 3.07
CA TYR A 119 -1.33 -7.08 3.73
C TYR A 119 -1.30 -6.91 5.27
N TRP A 120 -0.58 -5.93 5.77
CA TRP A 120 -0.53 -5.65 7.21
C TRP A 120 -1.88 -5.24 7.78
N ALA A 121 -2.64 -4.39 7.09
CA ALA A 121 -3.97 -3.98 7.52
C ALA A 121 -4.97 -5.15 7.50
N GLY A 122 -5.06 -5.84 6.37
CA GLY A 122 -6.07 -6.87 6.14
C GLY A 122 -5.76 -8.22 6.76
N SER A 123 -4.49 -8.63 6.82
CA SER A 123 -4.14 -9.98 7.29
C SER A 123 -3.58 -9.97 8.70
N TYR A 124 -2.69 -9.05 9.03
CA TYR A 124 -2.07 -9.07 10.36
C TYR A 124 -2.91 -8.35 11.42
N THR A 125 -3.19 -7.07 11.24
CA THR A 125 -3.84 -6.30 12.32
C THR A 125 -5.30 -6.70 12.55
N LEU A 126 -6.04 -7.08 11.50
CA LEU A 126 -7.40 -7.60 11.67
C LEU A 126 -7.44 -9.00 12.27
N GLU A 127 -6.48 -9.86 11.94
CA GLU A 127 -6.36 -11.16 12.61
C GLU A 127 -6.00 -10.99 14.08
N GLN A 128 -5.10 -10.07 14.39
CA GLN A 128 -4.78 -9.71 15.79
C GLN A 128 -6.00 -9.13 16.51
N ASP A 129 -6.81 -8.34 15.84
CA ASP A 129 -8.04 -7.79 16.38
C ASP A 129 -9.04 -8.89 16.76
N ALA A 130 -9.30 -9.82 15.84
CA ALA A 130 -10.17 -10.97 16.10
C ALA A 130 -9.69 -11.82 17.29
N SER A 131 -8.38 -12.06 17.38
CA SER A 131 -7.78 -12.79 18.52
C SER A 131 -7.86 -12.01 19.82
N TRP A 132 -7.70 -10.68 19.74
CA TRP A 132 -7.70 -9.78 20.90
C TRP A 132 -9.06 -9.74 21.60
N HIS A 133 -10.15 -9.78 20.84
CA HIS A 133 -11.51 -9.81 21.39
C HIS A 133 -11.81 -11.02 22.25
N GLN A 134 -11.00 -12.07 22.20
CA GLN A 134 -11.14 -13.23 23.07
C GLN A 134 -10.55 -13.03 24.47
N VAL A 135 -9.74 -12.01 24.67
CA VAL A 135 -8.99 -11.80 25.92
C VAL A 135 -9.24 -10.45 26.57
N ILE A 136 -9.87 -9.52 25.88
CA ILE A 136 -10.17 -8.19 26.43
C ILE A 136 -11.25 -8.25 27.51
N ILE A 137 -11.13 -7.36 28.48
CA ILE A 137 -12.08 -7.24 29.60
C ILE A 137 -13.22 -6.31 29.22
N ARG A 138 -12.90 -5.17 28.60
CA ARG A 138 -13.87 -4.19 28.11
C ARG A 138 -13.46 -3.68 26.74
N ASP A 139 -14.38 -3.85 25.79
CA ASP A 139 -14.21 -3.41 24.42
C ASP A 139 -14.78 -1.99 24.22
N THR A 140 -14.10 -1.21 23.37
CA THR A 140 -14.55 0.09 22.89
C THR A 140 -14.01 0.34 21.49
N SER A 141 -14.48 1.41 20.84
CA SER A 141 -13.90 1.87 19.56
C SER A 141 -12.40 2.19 19.66
N PHE A 142 -11.85 2.29 20.86
CA PHE A 142 -10.44 2.57 21.15
C PHE A 142 -9.71 1.39 21.79
N THR A 143 -10.24 0.18 21.71
CA THR A 143 -9.54 -1.04 22.10
C THR A 143 -8.14 -1.07 21.48
N ALA A 144 -7.16 -1.65 22.18
CA ALA A 144 -5.76 -1.63 21.74
C ALA A 144 -5.56 -2.12 20.29
N SER A 145 -6.24 -3.20 19.91
CA SER A 145 -6.21 -3.72 18.54
C SER A 145 -6.86 -2.77 17.52
N HIS A 146 -7.94 -2.08 17.90
CA HIS A 146 -8.57 -1.04 17.07
C HIS A 146 -7.63 0.15 16.84
N ILE A 147 -6.85 0.54 17.85
CA ILE A 147 -5.86 1.61 17.70
C ILE A 147 -4.83 1.26 16.64
N LEU A 148 -4.35 0.01 16.63
CA LEU A 148 -3.40 -0.47 15.62
C LEU A 148 -4.04 -0.63 14.23
N ALA A 149 -5.21 -1.23 14.15
CA ALA A 149 -5.87 -1.50 12.88
C ALA A 149 -6.44 -0.23 12.24
N PHE A 150 -7.35 0.45 12.93
CA PHE A 150 -8.15 1.52 12.33
C PHE A 150 -7.49 2.89 12.38
N TYR A 151 -6.57 3.11 13.32
CA TYR A 151 -5.91 4.40 13.49
C TYR A 151 -4.44 4.41 13.06
N PHE A 152 -3.89 3.26 12.65
CA PHE A 152 -2.56 3.18 12.08
C PHE A 152 -2.52 2.48 10.72
N THR A 153 -2.79 1.16 10.64
CA THR A 153 -2.58 0.41 9.40
C THR A 153 -3.55 0.80 8.29
N PHE A 154 -4.81 1.07 8.59
CA PHE A 154 -5.78 1.50 7.58
C PHE A 154 -5.45 2.89 7.03
N PRO A 155 -5.23 3.93 7.84
CA PRO A 155 -4.74 5.20 7.33
C PRO A 155 -3.46 5.09 6.52
N LEU A 156 -2.54 4.21 6.92
CA LEU A 156 -1.28 3.98 6.21
C LEU A 156 -1.54 3.49 4.78
N TYR A 157 -2.26 2.38 4.61
CA TYR A 157 -2.46 1.84 3.26
C TYR A 157 -3.37 2.72 2.40
N ILE A 158 -4.37 3.39 2.99
CA ILE A 158 -5.21 4.34 2.28
C ILE A 158 -4.36 5.50 1.76
N THR A 159 -3.50 6.05 2.59
CA THR A 159 -2.56 7.11 2.19
C THR A 159 -1.66 6.65 1.04
N MET A 160 -1.10 5.44 1.13
CA MET A 160 -0.24 4.88 0.08
C MET A 160 -1.00 4.61 -1.22
N GLY A 161 -2.23 4.10 -1.13
CA GLY A 161 -3.09 3.86 -2.30
C GLY A 161 -3.46 5.16 -3.02
N VAL A 162 -3.95 6.15 -2.28
CA VAL A 162 -4.28 7.47 -2.83
C VAL A 162 -3.04 8.16 -3.40
N ALA A 163 -1.89 8.07 -2.70
CA ALA A 163 -0.62 8.62 -3.18
C ALA A 163 -0.18 7.95 -4.50
N SER A 164 -0.32 6.62 -4.61
CA SER A 164 -0.02 5.88 -5.84
C SER A 164 -0.91 6.34 -7.01
N TYR A 165 -2.20 6.52 -6.76
CA TYR A 165 -3.14 7.03 -7.76
C TYR A 165 -2.78 8.46 -8.20
N LEU A 166 -2.59 9.37 -7.25
CA LEU A 166 -2.21 10.76 -7.53
C LEU A 166 -0.86 10.86 -8.24
N TYR A 167 0.09 10.00 -7.87
CA TYR A 167 1.39 9.94 -8.55
C TYR A 167 1.22 9.58 -10.03
N ALA A 168 0.47 8.53 -10.33
CA ALA A 168 0.21 8.10 -11.70
C ALA A 168 -0.48 9.20 -12.51
N MET A 169 -1.56 9.77 -11.98
CA MET A 169 -2.32 10.83 -12.65
C MET A 169 -1.52 12.11 -12.90
N THR A 170 -0.53 12.39 -12.08
CA THR A 170 0.22 13.66 -12.17
C THR A 170 1.56 13.53 -12.88
N ARG A 171 2.00 12.31 -13.21
CA ARG A 171 3.35 12.06 -13.75
C ARG A 171 3.44 11.10 -14.91
N LEU A 172 2.40 10.30 -15.15
CA LEU A 172 2.39 9.29 -16.21
C LEU A 172 1.34 9.61 -17.24
N PRO A 173 1.71 9.91 -18.51
CA PRO A 173 0.78 10.35 -19.56
C PRO A 173 -0.41 9.40 -19.77
N GLN A 174 -0.16 8.10 -19.70
CA GLN A 174 -1.19 7.06 -19.86
C GLN A 174 -2.32 7.18 -18.81
N PHE A 175 -1.98 7.51 -17.57
CA PHE A 175 -2.92 7.59 -16.46
C PHE A 175 -3.49 8.99 -16.26
N ALA A 176 -2.78 10.01 -16.70
CA ALA A 176 -3.25 11.41 -16.60
C ALA A 176 -4.42 11.71 -17.55
N ASN A 177 -4.45 11.05 -18.71
CA ASN A 177 -5.43 11.32 -19.76
C ASN A 177 -6.59 10.31 -19.78
N ASN A 178 -6.45 9.18 -19.06
CA ASN A 178 -7.43 8.10 -19.09
C ASN A 178 -7.65 7.51 -17.71
N VAL A 179 -8.89 7.15 -17.40
CA VAL A 179 -9.21 6.40 -16.18
C VAL A 179 -8.80 4.95 -16.37
N SER A 180 -7.89 4.47 -15.53
CA SER A 180 -7.54 3.06 -15.48
C SER A 180 -8.46 2.32 -14.50
N PHE A 181 -9.43 1.58 -15.01
CA PHE A 181 -10.30 0.74 -14.16
C PHE A 181 -9.51 -0.26 -13.31
N PRO A 182 -8.45 -0.94 -13.83
CA PRO A 182 -7.61 -1.79 -12.99
C PRO A 182 -6.98 -1.04 -11.82
N LEU A 183 -6.47 0.17 -12.04
CA LEU A 183 -5.87 0.98 -10.97
C LEU A 183 -6.92 1.41 -9.94
N VAL A 184 -8.08 1.85 -10.39
CA VAL A 184 -9.20 2.18 -9.48
C VAL A 184 -9.59 0.94 -8.67
N GLY A 185 -9.74 -0.22 -9.30
CA GLY A 185 -10.08 -1.47 -8.63
C GLY A 185 -9.02 -1.90 -7.60
N ALA A 186 -7.73 -1.78 -7.94
CA ALA A 186 -6.63 -2.10 -7.05
C ALA A 186 -6.63 -1.22 -5.79
N ILE A 187 -7.05 0.04 -5.89
CA ILE A 187 -7.02 0.98 -4.76
C ILE A 187 -8.34 0.97 -3.99
N VAL A 188 -9.47 1.04 -4.70
CA VAL A 188 -10.80 1.11 -4.07
C VAL A 188 -11.21 -0.24 -3.47
N GLY A 189 -10.81 -1.37 -4.07
CA GLY A 189 -11.11 -2.70 -3.56
C GLY A 189 -10.73 -2.87 -2.08
N PRO A 190 -9.46 -2.67 -1.70
CA PRO A 190 -9.04 -2.70 -0.30
C PRO A 190 -9.71 -1.64 0.59
N MET A 191 -10.05 -0.47 0.06
CA MET A 191 -10.76 0.56 0.83
C MET A 191 -12.17 0.12 1.24
N MET A 192 -12.77 -0.83 0.52
CA MET A 192 -14.07 -1.44 0.88
C MET A 192 -14.01 -2.29 2.15
N ILE A 193 -12.81 -2.57 2.67
CA ILE A 193 -12.63 -3.20 3.99
C ILE A 193 -13.30 -2.38 5.09
N LEU A 194 -13.16 -1.06 5.08
CA LEU A 194 -13.71 -0.18 6.11
C LEU A 194 -15.24 -0.28 6.25
N PRO A 195 -16.04 -0.10 5.18
CA PRO A 195 -17.48 -0.27 5.30
C PRO A 195 -17.89 -1.71 5.64
N ASN A 196 -17.12 -2.73 5.22
CA ASN A 196 -17.41 -4.11 5.61
C ASN A 196 -17.18 -4.35 7.10
N VAL A 197 -16.12 -3.80 7.70
CA VAL A 197 -15.90 -3.85 9.15
C VAL A 197 -17.05 -3.15 9.88
N GLY A 198 -17.45 -1.96 9.46
CA GLY A 198 -18.58 -1.23 10.06
C GLY A 198 -19.90 -1.99 9.97
N LEU A 199 -20.17 -2.66 8.85
CA LEU A 199 -21.35 -3.51 8.70
C LEU A 199 -21.27 -4.77 9.57
N ASN A 200 -20.10 -5.35 9.76
CA ASN A 200 -19.88 -6.46 10.66
C ASN A 200 -20.17 -6.07 12.11
N GLU A 201 -19.64 -4.94 12.58
CA GLU A 201 -19.93 -4.40 13.91
C GLU A 201 -21.43 -4.12 14.09
N TRP A 202 -22.08 -3.53 13.09
CA TRP A 202 -23.53 -3.31 13.12
C TRP A 202 -24.30 -4.64 13.19
N GLY A 203 -23.87 -5.66 12.46
CA GLY A 203 -24.44 -7.00 12.51
C GLY A 203 -24.36 -7.61 13.90
N HIS A 204 -23.19 -7.56 14.54
CA HIS A 204 -22.99 -8.05 15.91
C HIS A 204 -23.83 -7.27 16.94
N ALA A 205 -24.00 -5.97 16.77
CA ALA A 205 -24.75 -5.15 17.70
C ALA A 205 -26.26 -5.38 17.66
N PHE A 206 -26.83 -5.64 16.48
CA PHE A 206 -28.29 -5.72 16.27
C PHE A 206 -28.81 -7.12 15.96
N TRP A 207 -27.94 -8.06 15.56
CA TRP A 207 -28.33 -9.39 15.13
C TRP A 207 -27.56 -10.43 15.95
N PHE A 208 -28.22 -11.02 16.91
CA PHE A 208 -27.61 -12.01 17.81
C PHE A 208 -27.15 -13.31 17.13
N VAL A 209 -27.42 -13.48 15.85
CA VAL A 209 -27.01 -14.67 15.09
C VAL A 209 -25.86 -14.28 14.17
N ASP A 210 -24.67 -14.19 14.73
CA ASP A 210 -23.45 -13.80 14.06
C ASP A 210 -23.20 -14.54 12.76
N GLU A 211 -23.42 -15.84 12.74
CA GLU A 211 -23.11 -16.69 11.61
C GLU A 211 -23.92 -16.38 10.35
N LEU A 212 -25.14 -15.85 10.49
CA LEU A 212 -25.97 -15.47 9.35
C LEU A 212 -25.53 -14.16 8.69
N PHE A 213 -24.95 -13.24 9.45
CA PHE A 213 -24.54 -11.93 8.95
C PHE A 213 -23.04 -11.75 8.87
N ALA A 214 -22.31 -12.16 9.89
CA ALA A 214 -20.86 -12.01 9.93
C ALA A 214 -20.16 -12.80 8.82
N ALA A 215 -20.55 -14.04 8.56
CA ALA A 215 -19.93 -14.85 7.51
C ALA A 215 -20.10 -14.24 6.10
N PRO A 216 -21.31 -13.82 5.66
CA PRO A 216 -21.46 -13.11 4.37
C PRO A 216 -20.66 -11.80 4.30
N LEU A 217 -20.57 -11.04 5.39
CA LEU A 217 -19.80 -9.80 5.44
C LEU A 217 -18.29 -10.05 5.36
N HIS A 218 -17.78 -11.08 6.04
CA HIS A 218 -16.39 -11.51 5.93
C HIS A 218 -16.05 -11.98 4.50
N TRP A 219 -16.95 -12.67 3.83
CA TRP A 219 -16.79 -13.02 2.42
C TRP A 219 -16.79 -11.79 1.50
N GLY A 220 -17.62 -10.81 1.78
CA GLY A 220 -17.60 -9.52 1.09
C GLY A 220 -16.24 -8.83 1.23
N PHE A 221 -15.68 -8.84 2.44
CA PHE A 221 -14.34 -8.36 2.74
C PHE A 221 -13.27 -9.08 1.92
N VAL A 222 -13.28 -10.42 1.90
CA VAL A 222 -12.34 -11.23 1.12
C VAL A 222 -12.48 -10.93 -0.36
N THR A 223 -13.70 -10.95 -0.89
CA THR A 223 -13.95 -10.76 -2.32
C THR A 223 -13.58 -9.36 -2.78
N LEU A 224 -14.09 -8.33 -2.12
CA LEU A 224 -13.87 -6.94 -2.53
C LEU A 224 -12.44 -6.47 -2.22
N GLY A 225 -11.91 -6.83 -1.05
CA GLY A 225 -10.55 -6.48 -0.65
C GLY A 225 -9.50 -7.20 -1.49
N TRP A 226 -9.49 -8.51 -1.44
CA TRP A 226 -8.44 -9.31 -2.07
C TRP A 226 -8.60 -9.47 -3.57
N CYS A 227 -9.80 -9.79 -4.07
CA CYS A 227 -10.02 -9.90 -5.51
C CYS A 227 -9.84 -8.56 -6.22
N GLY A 228 -10.31 -7.46 -5.61
CA GLY A 228 -10.06 -6.11 -6.11
C GLY A 228 -8.58 -5.76 -6.14
N LEU A 229 -7.85 -6.07 -5.06
CA LEU A 229 -6.42 -5.87 -5.01
C LEU A 229 -5.66 -6.68 -6.06
N PHE A 230 -5.82 -7.99 -6.07
CA PHE A 230 -5.07 -8.87 -6.98
C PHE A 230 -5.50 -8.70 -8.44
N GLY A 231 -6.80 -8.67 -8.72
CA GLY A 231 -7.32 -8.44 -10.07
C GLY A 231 -6.94 -7.06 -10.60
N GLY A 232 -7.09 -6.03 -9.80
CA GLY A 232 -6.67 -4.67 -10.13
C GLY A 232 -5.16 -4.57 -10.32
N THR A 233 -4.38 -5.12 -9.39
CA THR A 233 -2.91 -5.08 -9.46
C THR A 233 -2.38 -5.84 -10.69
N GLY A 234 -2.97 -7.00 -11.02
CA GLY A 234 -2.63 -7.74 -12.23
C GLY A 234 -2.91 -6.94 -13.50
N GLY A 235 -4.06 -6.28 -13.57
CA GLY A 235 -4.41 -5.40 -14.68
C GLY A 235 -3.49 -4.17 -14.80
N VAL A 236 -3.12 -3.56 -13.66
CA VAL A 236 -2.15 -2.46 -13.63
C VAL A 236 -0.77 -2.94 -14.07
N ALA A 237 -0.33 -4.11 -13.60
CA ALA A 237 0.95 -4.70 -14.02
C ALA A 237 0.99 -4.92 -15.54
N ALA A 238 -0.09 -5.42 -16.14
CA ALA A 238 -0.19 -5.58 -17.59
C ALA A 238 -0.09 -4.22 -18.32
N GLN A 239 -0.74 -3.18 -17.82
CA GLN A 239 -0.64 -1.82 -18.37
C GLN A 239 0.78 -1.26 -18.27
N ILE A 240 1.45 -1.46 -17.13
CA ILE A 240 2.84 -1.05 -16.91
C ILE A 240 3.76 -1.75 -17.89
N VAL A 241 3.69 -3.09 -17.97
CA VAL A 241 4.57 -3.89 -18.84
C VAL A 241 4.40 -3.48 -20.30
N ALA A 242 3.15 -3.36 -20.78
CA ALA A 242 2.87 -2.95 -22.16
C ALA A 242 3.47 -1.56 -22.47
N ARG A 243 3.32 -0.59 -21.55
CA ARG A 243 3.87 0.75 -21.77
C ARG A 243 5.39 0.78 -21.67
N MET A 244 5.97 0.09 -20.70
CA MET A 244 7.43 0.01 -20.54
C MET A 244 8.10 -0.65 -21.73
N SER A 245 7.54 -1.73 -22.28
CA SER A 245 8.03 -2.34 -23.54
C SER A 245 8.08 -1.32 -24.67
N ASN A 246 6.99 -0.59 -24.89
CA ASN A 246 6.96 0.44 -25.94
C ASN A 246 7.99 1.56 -25.71
N LEU A 247 8.19 1.98 -24.45
CA LEU A 247 9.18 3.00 -24.11
C LEU A 247 10.61 2.49 -24.34
N CYS A 248 10.88 1.25 -24.00
CA CYS A 248 12.19 0.64 -24.25
C CYS A 248 12.49 0.54 -25.74
N ASP A 249 11.51 0.15 -26.57
CA ASP A 249 11.66 0.11 -28.02
C ASP A 249 11.99 1.49 -28.58
N VAL A 250 11.31 2.55 -28.13
CA VAL A 250 11.58 3.93 -28.57
C VAL A 250 12.98 4.38 -28.16
N VAL A 251 13.38 4.14 -26.92
CA VAL A 251 14.70 4.55 -26.42
C VAL A 251 15.79 3.75 -27.11
N TRP A 252 15.55 2.46 -27.38
CA TRP A 252 16.49 1.57 -28.08
C TRP A 252 16.72 1.99 -29.53
N ASN A 253 15.65 2.28 -30.26
CA ASN A 253 15.75 2.69 -31.66
C ASN A 253 16.41 4.06 -31.86
N ASN A 254 16.44 4.89 -30.80
CA ASN A 254 17.11 6.18 -30.81
C ASN A 254 18.60 6.11 -30.39
N GLU A 255 19.27 4.97 -30.62
CA GLU A 255 20.70 4.71 -30.38
C GLU A 255 21.10 4.55 -28.91
N ASP A 256 20.20 4.68 -27.96
CA ASP A 256 20.54 4.51 -26.55
C ASP A 256 20.32 3.05 -26.09
N LYS A 257 21.27 2.22 -26.47
CA LYS A 257 21.28 0.78 -26.12
C LYS A 257 21.34 0.48 -24.62
N SER A 258 21.38 1.51 -23.77
CA SER A 258 21.40 1.36 -22.31
C SER A 258 20.08 0.80 -21.72
N CYS A 259 18.97 0.94 -22.42
CA CYS A 259 17.67 0.46 -21.97
C CYS A 259 17.57 -1.06 -21.87
N LEU A 260 18.10 -1.79 -22.84
CA LEU A 260 18.00 -3.26 -22.89
C LEU A 260 18.87 -3.97 -21.83
N HIS A 261 19.86 -3.26 -21.28
CA HIS A 261 20.67 -3.81 -20.19
C HIS A 261 19.97 -3.75 -18.82
N VAL A 262 18.79 -3.19 -18.75
CA VAL A 262 18.07 -2.89 -17.50
C VAL A 262 16.81 -3.71 -17.31
N LEU A 263 16.26 -4.28 -18.39
CA LEU A 263 15.11 -5.16 -18.25
C LEU A 263 15.60 -6.59 -18.01
N PRO A 264 15.36 -7.17 -16.83
CA PRO A 264 15.57 -8.61 -16.66
C PRO A 264 14.56 -9.34 -17.56
N TYR A 265 15.05 -10.26 -18.34
CA TYR A 265 14.24 -11.26 -19.00
C TYR A 265 13.71 -12.24 -17.97
#